data_3f2b59716bd3d12c79477976d753f421
#
_entry.id   3f2b59716bd3d12c79477976d753f421
#
_cell.length_a   1.000
_cell.length_b   1.000
_cell.length_c   1.000
_cell.angle_alpha   90.00
_cell.angle_beta   90.00
_cell.angle_gamma   90.00
#
_symmetry.space_group_name_H-M   'P 1'
#
loop_
_entity.id
_entity.type
_entity.pdbx_description
1 polymer ?
#
loop_
_entity_poly.entity_id
_entity_poly.type
_entity_poly.pdbx_seq_one_letter_code
_entity_poly.pdbx_strand_id
1 'polypeptide(L)'
;RPLPASVADDPDLANQYRTALMSLRAVEDKTFAGAVLASPSVPWGETVTDEPGRGCGYNFVWARDCYQVFTALVAAGAVDAAAGLLEYVYAHQQDEDGFVPQNSYVNGRPRWGGEQMDNVSFPAVMAYRLHERGIGFEEVGYDYRNVRRSADYVARNGPATTQERWEEESGYSPSTIAAEIAGLACAGKLAVETGDAADALVWLALADRWTNEVEGWTATTTGTDRHDRTPYYLRVTRDGDPDAGRERTLANGGPTLDERNVLDPGFLELVRLGIRPPDDPVVRNSLTEVDATLRVDLPQGAAFYRYNGDGYGERERGDQGGPW
;
A
#
# COMPACT_ATOMS: atom_id res chain seq x y z
N ARG A 1 -25.08 -12.68 -1.20
CA ARG A 1 -24.48 -13.34 -0.03
C ARG A 1 -25.11 -12.82 1.25
N PRO A 2 -25.15 -13.62 2.35
CA PRO A 2 -25.66 -13.13 3.61
C PRO A 2 -24.78 -11.98 4.13
N LEU A 3 -25.42 -11.02 4.82
CA LEU A 3 -24.70 -9.94 5.50
C LEU A 3 -23.92 -10.52 6.70
N PRO A 4 -22.75 -9.93 7.05
CA PRO A 4 -22.13 -10.22 8.34
C PRO A 4 -23.10 -9.94 9.49
N ALA A 5 -23.06 -10.77 10.52
CA ALA A 5 -23.94 -10.61 11.68
C ALA A 5 -23.82 -9.22 12.34
N SER A 6 -22.61 -8.64 12.30
CA SER A 6 -22.34 -7.31 12.87
C SER A 6 -23.06 -6.15 12.18
N VAL A 7 -23.58 -6.37 10.96
CA VAL A 7 -24.29 -5.32 10.20
C VAL A 7 -25.71 -5.71 9.82
N ALA A 8 -26.10 -6.98 10.05
CA ALA A 8 -27.37 -7.52 9.58
C ALA A 8 -28.58 -6.87 10.24
N ASP A 9 -28.45 -6.51 11.52
CA ASP A 9 -29.54 -5.99 12.36
C ASP A 9 -29.68 -4.46 12.28
N ASP A 10 -28.75 -3.76 11.61
CA ASP A 10 -28.79 -2.33 11.37
C ASP A 10 -29.02 -2.05 9.86
N PRO A 11 -30.20 -1.55 9.48
CA PRO A 11 -30.54 -1.29 8.08
C PRO A 11 -29.60 -0.29 7.38
N ASP A 12 -29.12 0.73 8.10
CA ASP A 12 -28.25 1.76 7.55
C ASP A 12 -26.84 1.19 7.30
N LEU A 13 -26.28 0.46 8.27
CA LEU A 13 -25.00 -0.25 8.09
C LEU A 13 -25.11 -1.31 7.01
N ALA A 14 -26.22 -2.05 6.94
CA ALA A 14 -26.46 -3.05 5.90
C ALA A 14 -26.50 -2.42 4.51
N ASN A 15 -27.10 -1.23 4.39
CA ASN A 15 -27.14 -0.49 3.13
C ASN A 15 -25.77 0.06 2.75
N GLN A 16 -25.04 0.64 3.68
CA GLN A 16 -23.65 1.12 3.45
C GLN A 16 -22.74 -0.03 3.02
N TYR A 17 -22.81 -1.17 3.68
CA TYR A 17 -22.03 -2.36 3.33
C TYR A 17 -22.32 -2.84 1.90
N ARG A 18 -23.61 -2.91 1.50
CA ARG A 18 -23.99 -3.29 0.13
C ARG A 18 -23.50 -2.28 -0.88
N THR A 19 -23.67 -0.98 -0.59
CA THR A 19 -23.22 0.11 -1.47
C THR A 19 -21.72 0.07 -1.66
N ALA A 20 -20.93 -0.14 -0.60
CA ALA A 20 -19.48 -0.28 -0.67
C ALA A 20 -19.07 -1.44 -1.58
N LEU A 21 -19.67 -2.63 -1.40
CA LEU A 21 -19.37 -3.77 -2.28
C LEU A 21 -19.78 -3.54 -3.73
N MET A 22 -20.91 -2.89 -3.97
CA MET A 22 -21.33 -2.52 -5.33
C MET A 22 -20.34 -1.55 -5.96
N SER A 23 -19.87 -0.55 -5.22
CA SER A 23 -18.88 0.42 -5.68
C SER A 23 -17.55 -0.27 -6.07
N LEU A 24 -17.05 -1.17 -5.23
CA LEU A 24 -15.85 -1.95 -5.53
C LEU A 24 -15.98 -2.78 -6.81
N ARG A 25 -17.17 -3.31 -7.08
CA ARG A 25 -17.43 -4.07 -8.32
C ARG A 25 -17.71 -3.17 -9.53
N ALA A 26 -18.18 -1.96 -9.31
CA ALA A 26 -18.50 -1.00 -10.38
C ALA A 26 -17.24 -0.44 -11.04
N VAL A 27 -16.14 -0.31 -10.30
CA VAL A 27 -14.86 0.21 -10.80
C VAL A 27 -14.01 -0.83 -11.53
N GLU A 28 -14.46 -2.07 -11.62
CA GLU A 28 -13.80 -3.12 -12.41
C GLU A 28 -14.13 -2.97 -13.89
N ASP A 29 -13.11 -3.01 -14.75
CA ASP A 29 -13.28 -3.01 -16.20
C ASP A 29 -14.02 -4.28 -16.68
N LYS A 30 -14.87 -4.14 -17.69
CA LYS A 30 -15.71 -5.24 -18.18
C LYS A 30 -15.07 -6.01 -19.34
N THR A 31 -14.01 -5.48 -19.92
CA THR A 31 -13.22 -6.12 -20.99
C THR A 31 -12.03 -6.87 -20.42
N PHE A 32 -11.36 -6.25 -19.45
CA PHE A 32 -10.21 -6.81 -18.76
C PHE A 32 -10.61 -7.16 -17.33
N ALA A 33 -11.16 -8.36 -17.16
CA ALA A 33 -11.61 -8.85 -15.86
C ALA A 33 -10.48 -8.77 -14.80
N GLY A 34 -10.82 -8.27 -13.61
CA GLY A 34 -9.85 -8.04 -12.55
C GLY A 34 -9.10 -6.70 -12.61
N ALA A 35 -9.18 -5.97 -13.72
CA ALA A 35 -8.67 -4.61 -13.80
C ALA A 35 -9.55 -3.67 -13.00
N VAL A 36 -9.11 -3.26 -11.84
CA VAL A 36 -9.83 -2.33 -10.95
C VAL A 36 -9.20 -0.95 -11.05
N LEU A 37 -10.01 0.03 -11.48
CA LEU A 37 -9.57 1.43 -11.51
C LEU A 37 -9.43 1.99 -10.10
N ALA A 38 -8.37 2.73 -9.82
CA ALA A 38 -8.17 3.39 -8.55
C ALA A 38 -9.28 4.40 -8.25
N SER A 39 -9.76 5.11 -9.27
CA SER A 39 -10.98 5.91 -9.18
C SER A 39 -11.67 6.01 -10.54
N PRO A 40 -13.01 5.88 -10.59
CA PRO A 40 -13.79 6.16 -11.80
C PRO A 40 -14.02 7.65 -12.01
N SER A 41 -13.72 8.48 -11.03
CA SER A 41 -13.92 9.93 -11.15
C SER A 41 -12.87 10.52 -12.10
N VAL A 42 -13.35 11.33 -13.00
CA VAL A 42 -12.58 12.24 -13.85
C VAL A 42 -13.13 13.61 -13.52
N PRO A 43 -12.34 14.50 -13.43
CA PRO A 43 -10.99 14.72 -13.05
C PRO A 43 -10.90 15.21 -11.61
N TRP A 44 -9.70 15.25 -11.12
CA TRP A 44 -9.40 15.84 -9.85
C TRP A 44 -9.23 17.34 -10.01
N GLY A 45 -10.14 18.12 -9.46
CA GLY A 45 -10.05 19.56 -9.46
C GLY A 45 -10.01 20.23 -10.83
N GLU A 46 -9.74 21.51 -10.82
CA GLU A 46 -9.72 22.35 -12.01
C GLU A 46 -8.56 22.07 -12.98
N THR A 47 -7.53 21.38 -12.52
CA THR A 47 -6.34 21.09 -13.32
C THR A 47 -6.43 19.81 -14.11
N VAL A 48 -7.50 19.08 -13.96
CA VAL A 48 -7.63 17.74 -14.44
C VAL A 48 -8.54 17.68 -15.63
N THR A 49 -7.97 17.43 -16.76
CA THR A 49 -8.70 17.17 -17.98
C THR A 49 -8.44 15.75 -18.43
N ASP A 50 -9.42 15.10 -18.99
CA ASP A 50 -9.30 13.84 -19.72
C ASP A 50 -8.64 14.02 -21.10
N GLU A 51 -8.06 15.19 -21.37
CA GLU A 51 -7.33 15.46 -22.59
C GLU A 51 -6.11 14.53 -22.71
N PRO A 52 -5.91 13.85 -23.84
CA PRO A 52 -4.75 13.04 -24.09
C PRO A 52 -3.46 13.85 -23.91
N GLY A 53 -2.58 13.39 -22.99
CA GLY A 53 -1.27 13.98 -22.76
C GLY A 53 -1.10 14.81 -21.47
N ARG A 54 -2.17 15.18 -20.77
CA ARG A 54 -2.05 15.89 -19.48
C ARG A 54 -1.94 14.99 -18.25
N GLY A 55 -1.90 13.67 -18.41
CA GLY A 55 -1.39 12.73 -17.40
C GLY A 55 -2.06 12.72 -16.03
N CYS A 56 -3.18 13.37 -15.86
CA CYS A 56 -3.90 13.48 -14.60
C CYS A 56 -5.09 12.49 -14.56
N GLY A 57 -5.50 12.11 -13.35
CA GLY A 57 -6.61 11.21 -13.12
C GLY A 57 -6.20 9.85 -12.59
N TYR A 58 -7.15 9.15 -11.99
CA TYR A 58 -6.95 7.87 -11.30
C TYR A 58 -7.68 6.71 -12.00
N ASN A 59 -8.07 6.89 -13.26
CA ASN A 59 -8.71 5.87 -14.10
C ASN A 59 -7.69 4.86 -14.69
N PHE A 60 -6.71 4.50 -13.87
CA PHE A 60 -5.65 3.52 -14.12
C PHE A 60 -5.67 2.45 -13.04
N VAL A 61 -4.87 1.40 -13.22
CA VAL A 61 -4.79 0.26 -12.32
C VAL A 61 -3.45 0.28 -11.59
N TRP A 62 -3.48 0.39 -10.26
CA TRP A 62 -2.36 0.17 -9.36
C TRP A 62 -2.50 -1.19 -8.67
N ALA A 63 -1.43 -1.95 -8.55
CA ALA A 63 -1.47 -3.23 -7.82
C ALA A 63 -1.76 -3.03 -6.32
N ARG A 64 -1.33 -1.92 -5.73
CA ARG A 64 -1.67 -1.51 -4.36
C ARG A 64 -3.18 -1.33 -4.17
N ASP A 65 -3.85 -0.65 -5.10
CA ASP A 65 -5.30 -0.46 -5.07
C ASP A 65 -6.03 -1.80 -5.28
N CYS A 66 -5.56 -2.62 -6.22
CA CYS A 66 -6.04 -3.99 -6.38
C CYS A 66 -5.96 -4.78 -5.08
N TYR A 67 -4.86 -4.66 -4.31
CA TYR A 67 -4.72 -5.31 -3.02
C TYR A 67 -5.74 -4.81 -1.99
N GLN A 68 -6.03 -3.50 -1.93
CA GLN A 68 -7.04 -2.98 -1.02
C GLN A 68 -8.43 -3.51 -1.35
N VAL A 69 -8.81 -3.50 -2.64
CA VAL A 69 -10.08 -4.07 -3.10
C VAL A 69 -10.13 -5.58 -2.85
N PHE A 70 -9.03 -6.29 -3.12
CA PHE A 70 -8.89 -7.71 -2.83
C PHE A 70 -9.20 -8.03 -1.36
N THR A 71 -8.61 -7.30 -0.41
CA THR A 71 -8.84 -7.55 1.02
C THR A 71 -10.31 -7.38 1.41
N ALA A 72 -10.97 -6.36 0.85
CA ALA A 72 -12.39 -6.13 1.07
C ALA A 72 -13.27 -7.24 0.47
N LEU A 73 -12.97 -7.68 -0.77
CA LEU A 73 -13.70 -8.79 -1.43
C LEU A 73 -13.53 -10.11 -0.68
N VAL A 74 -12.31 -10.40 -0.21
CA VAL A 74 -12.03 -11.58 0.61
C VAL A 74 -12.81 -11.52 1.93
N ALA A 75 -12.82 -10.39 2.62
CA ALA A 75 -13.59 -10.20 3.85
C ALA A 75 -15.10 -10.37 3.62
N ALA A 76 -15.60 -9.93 2.46
CA ALA A 76 -16.99 -10.12 2.05
C ALA A 76 -17.29 -11.54 1.55
N GLY A 77 -16.31 -12.44 1.52
CA GLY A 77 -16.44 -13.80 0.99
C GLY A 77 -16.59 -13.86 -0.53
N ALA A 78 -16.25 -12.79 -1.28
CA ALA A 78 -16.27 -12.77 -2.74
C ALA A 78 -14.92 -13.26 -3.32
N VAL A 79 -14.55 -14.49 -2.96
CA VAL A 79 -13.19 -15.02 -3.18
C VAL A 79 -12.86 -15.17 -4.67
N ASP A 80 -13.81 -15.63 -5.51
CA ASP A 80 -13.59 -15.74 -6.96
C ASP A 80 -13.29 -14.37 -7.60
N ALA A 81 -14.02 -13.33 -7.16
CA ALA A 81 -13.77 -11.97 -7.64
C ALA A 81 -12.40 -11.44 -7.15
N ALA A 82 -12.00 -11.80 -5.94
CA ALA A 82 -10.68 -11.46 -5.43
C ALA A 82 -9.56 -12.18 -6.20
N ALA A 83 -9.75 -13.46 -6.55
CA ALA A 83 -8.81 -14.21 -7.39
C ALA A 83 -8.59 -13.52 -8.74
N GLY A 84 -9.67 -13.07 -9.39
CA GLY A 84 -9.57 -12.37 -10.66
C GLY A 84 -8.70 -11.09 -10.62
N LEU A 85 -8.64 -10.38 -9.48
CA LEU A 85 -7.76 -9.22 -9.34
C LEU A 85 -6.28 -9.63 -9.41
N LEU A 86 -5.92 -10.70 -8.71
CA LEU A 86 -4.55 -11.20 -8.72
C LEU A 86 -4.16 -11.80 -10.07
N GLU A 87 -5.08 -12.52 -10.71
CA GLU A 87 -4.90 -13.01 -12.07
C GLU A 87 -4.57 -11.87 -13.04
N TYR A 88 -5.31 -10.75 -12.95
CA TYR A 88 -5.02 -9.58 -13.76
C TYR A 88 -3.63 -9.02 -13.50
N VAL A 89 -3.22 -8.84 -12.24
CA VAL A 89 -1.89 -8.29 -11.92
C VAL A 89 -0.79 -9.17 -12.51
N TYR A 90 -0.87 -10.48 -12.31
CA TYR A 90 0.15 -11.41 -12.81
C TYR A 90 0.12 -11.60 -14.34
N ALA A 91 -1.05 -11.56 -14.97
CA ALA A 91 -1.15 -11.75 -16.41
C ALA A 91 -0.84 -10.49 -17.23
N HIS A 92 -1.07 -9.31 -16.66
CA HIS A 92 -1.06 -8.05 -17.43
C HIS A 92 -0.06 -7.01 -16.91
N GLN A 93 0.30 -7.03 -15.64
CA GLN A 93 1.19 -6.01 -15.06
C GLN A 93 2.58 -6.55 -14.72
N GLN A 94 2.70 -7.80 -14.26
CA GLN A 94 4.00 -8.38 -13.91
C GLN A 94 4.81 -8.70 -15.16
N ASP A 95 6.06 -8.24 -15.22
CA ASP A 95 7.00 -8.61 -16.28
C ASP A 95 7.79 -9.89 -15.97
N GLU A 96 8.71 -10.25 -16.87
CA GLU A 96 9.51 -11.47 -16.75
C GLU A 96 10.48 -11.45 -15.56
N ASP A 97 10.90 -10.27 -15.11
CA ASP A 97 11.80 -10.08 -13.97
C ASP A 97 11.06 -10.01 -12.63
N GLY A 98 9.72 -9.94 -12.66
CA GLY A 98 8.86 -9.84 -11.48
C GLY A 98 8.46 -8.42 -11.10
N PHE A 99 8.91 -7.43 -11.87
CA PHE A 99 8.54 -6.04 -11.67
C PHE A 99 7.05 -5.81 -11.99
N VAL A 100 6.41 -4.95 -11.21
CA VAL A 100 5.07 -4.43 -11.43
C VAL A 100 5.17 -2.91 -11.50
N PRO A 101 4.73 -2.27 -12.60
CA PRO A 101 4.88 -0.84 -12.77
C PRO A 101 4.03 -0.05 -11.76
N GLN A 102 4.39 1.21 -11.56
CA GLN A 102 3.62 2.14 -10.73
C GLN A 102 2.12 2.03 -11.00
N ASN A 103 1.70 2.12 -12.27
CA ASN A 103 0.35 1.84 -12.71
C ASN A 103 0.29 1.45 -14.19
N SER A 104 -0.89 0.96 -14.61
CA SER A 104 -1.14 0.61 -16.01
C SER A 104 -2.51 1.09 -16.48
N TYR A 105 -2.68 1.15 -17.79
CA TYR A 105 -3.99 1.12 -18.42
C TYR A 105 -4.67 -0.22 -18.12
N VAL A 106 -5.98 -0.32 -18.32
CA VAL A 106 -6.76 -1.55 -18.09
C VAL A 106 -6.26 -2.76 -18.89
N ASN A 107 -5.57 -2.55 -20.01
CA ASN A 107 -4.96 -3.61 -20.81
C ASN A 107 -3.57 -4.04 -20.32
N GLY A 108 -3.12 -3.57 -19.17
CA GLY A 108 -1.83 -3.88 -18.56
C GLY A 108 -0.65 -3.06 -19.09
N ARG A 109 -0.80 -2.30 -20.17
CA ARG A 109 0.28 -1.45 -20.67
C ARG A 109 0.67 -0.40 -19.62
N PRO A 110 1.94 -0.33 -19.18
CA PRO A 110 2.36 0.66 -18.20
C PRO A 110 2.02 2.10 -18.64
N ARG A 111 1.49 2.88 -17.70
CA ARG A 111 1.31 4.32 -17.88
C ARG A 111 2.47 5.09 -17.28
N TRP A 112 2.80 4.78 -16.03
CA TRP A 112 3.99 5.25 -15.34
C TRP A 112 4.80 4.06 -14.85
N GLY A 113 6.10 4.10 -15.10
CA GLY A 113 7.02 2.99 -14.84
C GLY A 113 7.82 3.16 -13.55
N GLY A 114 7.39 4.01 -12.61
CA GLY A 114 8.07 4.18 -11.33
C GLY A 114 8.07 2.86 -10.53
N GLU A 115 9.20 2.58 -9.87
CA GLU A 115 9.31 1.44 -8.99
C GLU A 115 8.64 1.76 -7.64
N GLN A 116 7.65 0.95 -7.28
CA GLN A 116 6.99 0.96 -5.99
C GLN A 116 7.02 -0.46 -5.43
N MET A 117 7.86 -0.69 -4.42
CA MET A 117 8.12 -2.03 -3.92
C MET A 117 6.89 -2.67 -3.26
N ASP A 118 5.93 -1.88 -2.78
CA ASP A 118 4.64 -2.37 -2.29
C ASP A 118 3.78 -2.97 -3.41
N ASN A 119 3.77 -2.35 -4.63
CA ASN A 119 3.09 -2.91 -5.79
C ASN A 119 3.64 -4.28 -6.21
N VAL A 120 4.96 -4.49 -6.05
CA VAL A 120 5.61 -5.77 -6.35
C VAL A 120 5.33 -6.81 -5.26
N SER A 121 5.19 -6.37 -4.01
CA SER A 121 5.11 -7.24 -2.84
C SER A 121 3.69 -7.76 -2.57
N PHE A 122 2.66 -6.93 -2.72
CA PHE A 122 1.28 -7.29 -2.42
C PHE A 122 0.74 -8.48 -3.22
N PRO A 123 1.10 -8.73 -4.49
CA PRO A 123 0.64 -9.92 -5.21
C PRO A 123 0.99 -11.25 -4.52
N ALA A 124 2.17 -11.34 -3.88
CA ALA A 124 2.54 -12.55 -3.11
C ALA A 124 1.68 -12.71 -1.85
N VAL A 125 1.32 -11.60 -1.18
CA VAL A 125 0.37 -11.61 -0.05
C VAL A 125 -1.01 -12.07 -0.52
N MET A 126 -1.49 -11.56 -1.65
CA MET A 126 -2.78 -11.94 -2.23
C MET A 126 -2.82 -13.45 -2.56
N ALA A 127 -1.76 -13.98 -3.18
CA ALA A 127 -1.64 -15.39 -3.52
C ALA A 127 -1.72 -16.28 -2.27
N TYR A 128 -0.96 -15.94 -1.22
CA TYR A 128 -1.01 -16.69 0.03
C TYR A 128 -2.41 -16.64 0.70
N ARG A 129 -3.06 -15.46 0.67
CA ARG A 129 -4.41 -15.31 1.24
C ARG A 129 -5.48 -16.09 0.48
N LEU A 130 -5.33 -16.33 -0.82
CA LEU A 130 -6.19 -17.24 -1.58
C LEU A 130 -5.90 -18.68 -1.20
N HIS A 131 -4.62 -19.04 -1.13
CA HIS A 131 -4.19 -20.37 -0.74
C HIS A 131 -4.72 -20.80 0.64
N GLU A 132 -4.67 -19.90 1.66
CA GLU A 132 -5.29 -20.12 2.98
C GLU A 132 -6.81 -20.40 2.91
N ARG A 133 -7.45 -20.08 1.80
CA ARG A 133 -8.88 -20.33 1.54
C ARG A 133 -9.14 -21.54 0.66
N GLY A 134 -8.11 -22.34 0.42
CA GLY A 134 -8.18 -23.54 -0.37
C GLY A 134 -8.19 -23.30 -1.88
N ILE A 135 -7.80 -22.12 -2.36
CA ILE A 135 -7.63 -21.82 -3.79
C ILE A 135 -6.17 -22.12 -4.16
N GLY A 136 -5.94 -23.25 -4.80
CA GLY A 136 -4.62 -23.66 -5.28
C GLY A 136 -4.25 -23.05 -6.62
N PHE A 137 -2.99 -23.21 -7.03
CA PHE A 137 -2.50 -22.74 -8.33
C PHE A 137 -3.19 -23.37 -9.54
N GLU A 138 -3.77 -24.55 -9.37
CA GLU A 138 -4.55 -25.25 -10.41
C GLU A 138 -5.94 -24.66 -10.65
N GLU A 139 -6.40 -23.80 -9.77
CA GLU A 139 -7.74 -23.20 -9.81
C GLU A 139 -7.75 -21.75 -10.33
N VAL A 140 -6.55 -21.21 -10.62
CA VAL A 140 -6.35 -19.79 -10.99
C VAL A 140 -5.52 -19.65 -12.25
N GLY A 141 -5.57 -18.47 -12.89
CA GLY A 141 -4.86 -18.16 -14.13
C GLY A 141 -3.38 -17.81 -13.98
N TYR A 142 -2.76 -18.09 -12.82
CA TYR A 142 -1.33 -17.88 -12.56
C TYR A 142 -0.73 -19.10 -11.85
N ASP A 143 0.58 -19.18 -11.75
CA ASP A 143 1.27 -20.28 -11.06
C ASP A 143 2.33 -19.77 -10.05
N TYR A 144 2.97 -20.71 -9.35
CA TYR A 144 4.00 -20.40 -8.37
C TYR A 144 5.16 -19.55 -8.94
N ARG A 145 5.48 -19.64 -10.24
CA ARG A 145 6.54 -18.86 -10.86
C ARG A 145 6.26 -17.35 -10.81
N ASN A 146 4.99 -16.95 -10.84
CA ASN A 146 4.62 -15.55 -10.70
C ASN A 146 4.94 -15.04 -9.28
N VAL A 147 4.59 -15.82 -8.25
CA VAL A 147 4.94 -15.52 -6.85
C VAL A 147 6.44 -15.45 -6.66
N ARG A 148 7.16 -16.43 -7.21
CA ARG A 148 8.63 -16.49 -7.17
C ARG A 148 9.27 -15.25 -7.77
N ARG A 149 8.83 -14.82 -8.95
CA ARG A 149 9.34 -13.61 -9.61
C ARG A 149 9.18 -12.37 -8.75
N SER A 150 7.98 -12.15 -8.16
CA SER A 150 7.76 -11.04 -7.23
C SER A 150 8.71 -11.09 -6.05
N ALA A 151 8.81 -12.24 -5.38
CA ALA A 151 9.66 -12.40 -4.20
C ALA A 151 11.16 -12.23 -4.53
N ASP A 152 11.61 -12.78 -5.65
CA ASP A 152 12.98 -12.60 -6.14
C ASP A 152 13.29 -11.15 -6.47
N TYR A 153 12.32 -10.41 -7.04
CA TYR A 153 12.49 -8.98 -7.30
C TYR A 153 12.65 -8.21 -5.99
N VAL A 154 11.76 -8.45 -5.03
CA VAL A 154 11.83 -7.82 -3.70
C VAL A 154 13.14 -8.16 -2.99
N ALA A 155 13.57 -9.42 -3.02
CA ALA A 155 14.80 -9.85 -2.39
C ALA A 155 16.07 -9.19 -2.97
N ARG A 156 16.05 -8.83 -4.26
CA ARG A 156 17.17 -8.18 -4.94
C ARG A 156 17.20 -6.67 -4.77
N ASN A 157 16.06 -6.01 -4.68
CA ASN A 157 15.93 -4.55 -4.81
C ASN A 157 15.54 -3.86 -3.51
N GLY A 158 14.86 -4.54 -2.57
CA GLY A 158 14.47 -3.99 -1.28
C GLY A 158 15.63 -3.89 -0.26
N PRO A 159 15.40 -3.32 0.93
CA PRO A 159 14.14 -2.79 1.46
C PRO A 159 13.87 -1.31 1.16
N ALA A 160 14.73 -0.64 0.39
CA ALA A 160 14.46 0.73 -0.07
C ALA A 160 13.59 0.71 -1.32
N THR A 161 12.84 1.79 -1.53
CA THR A 161 12.00 1.96 -2.71
C THR A 161 12.36 3.23 -3.45
N THR A 162 12.17 3.28 -4.77
CA THR A 162 12.36 4.53 -5.52
C THR A 162 11.19 5.49 -5.38
N GLN A 163 10.00 4.96 -5.08
CA GLN A 163 8.83 5.75 -4.71
C GLN A 163 8.09 5.03 -3.57
N GLU A 164 7.83 5.74 -2.48
CA GLU A 164 6.95 5.23 -1.43
C GLU A 164 5.46 5.34 -1.85
N ARG A 165 4.53 4.91 -0.99
CA ARG A 165 3.09 4.79 -1.30
C ARG A 165 2.40 6.05 -1.82
N TRP A 166 2.94 7.25 -1.55
CA TRP A 166 2.42 8.51 -2.08
C TRP A 166 3.04 8.92 -3.42
N GLU A 167 3.97 8.08 -3.95
CA GLU A 167 4.56 8.23 -5.30
C GLU A 167 5.48 9.45 -5.45
N GLU A 168 6.03 9.93 -4.36
CA GLU A 168 6.75 11.20 -4.31
C GLU A 168 8.21 11.06 -3.92
N GLU A 169 8.52 10.14 -3.00
CA GLU A 169 9.84 10.11 -2.34
C GLU A 169 10.47 8.72 -2.39
N SER A 170 11.80 8.70 -2.54
CA SER A 170 12.63 7.51 -2.42
C SER A 170 13.19 7.34 -1.03
N GLY A 171 13.51 6.09 -0.65
CA GLY A 171 14.17 5.75 0.60
C GLY A 171 13.53 4.59 1.34
N TYR A 172 13.70 4.57 2.65
CA TYR A 172 13.19 3.54 3.56
C TYR A 172 11.87 4.02 4.16
N SER A 173 10.78 3.43 3.72
CA SER A 173 9.43 3.76 4.20
C SER A 173 8.87 2.59 5.02
N PRO A 174 8.38 2.81 6.25
CA PRO A 174 7.85 1.73 7.08
C PRO A 174 6.66 1.02 6.44
N SER A 175 5.84 1.74 5.64
CA SER A 175 4.70 1.13 4.94
C SER A 175 5.14 0.22 3.80
N THR A 176 6.13 0.63 3.03
CA THR A 176 6.67 -0.17 1.92
C THR A 176 7.42 -1.39 2.44
N ILE A 177 8.28 -1.20 3.44
CA ILE A 177 9.00 -2.30 4.09
C ILE A 177 8.05 -3.33 4.71
N ALA A 178 6.93 -2.87 5.28
CA ALA A 178 5.90 -3.78 5.78
C ALA A 178 5.32 -4.68 4.68
N ALA A 179 5.04 -4.11 3.50
CA ALA A 179 4.55 -4.88 2.36
C ALA A 179 5.61 -5.88 1.86
N GLU A 180 6.87 -5.48 1.81
CA GLU A 180 7.99 -6.34 1.40
C GLU A 180 8.21 -7.51 2.37
N ILE A 181 8.23 -7.25 3.68
CA ILE A 181 8.33 -8.30 4.71
C ILE A 181 7.18 -9.30 4.56
N ALA A 182 5.95 -8.79 4.44
CA ALA A 182 4.77 -9.65 4.29
C ALA A 182 4.81 -10.44 2.97
N GLY A 183 5.21 -9.80 1.87
CA GLY A 183 5.36 -10.45 0.56
C GLY A 183 6.36 -11.60 0.59
N LEU A 184 7.56 -11.35 1.15
CA LEU A 184 8.59 -12.39 1.31
C LEU A 184 8.15 -13.53 2.24
N ALA A 185 7.50 -13.21 3.37
CA ALA A 185 7.00 -14.22 4.29
C ALA A 185 5.92 -15.11 3.67
N CYS A 186 4.97 -14.49 2.95
CA CYS A 186 3.91 -15.22 2.24
C CYS A 186 4.48 -16.08 1.10
N ALA A 187 5.39 -15.53 0.29
CA ALA A 187 6.07 -16.28 -0.76
C ALA A 187 6.88 -17.45 -0.19
N GLY A 188 7.60 -17.23 0.91
CA GLY A 188 8.36 -18.29 1.59
C GLY A 188 7.47 -19.43 2.11
N LYS A 189 6.28 -19.12 2.60
CA LYS A 189 5.29 -20.15 2.98
C LYS A 189 4.82 -20.95 1.79
N LEU A 190 4.47 -20.31 0.69
CA LEU A 190 4.06 -20.98 -0.55
C LEU A 190 5.22 -21.81 -1.13
N ALA A 191 6.46 -21.35 -1.02
CA ALA A 191 7.65 -22.09 -1.45
C ALA A 191 7.83 -23.40 -0.65
N VAL A 192 7.63 -23.37 0.67
CA VAL A 192 7.66 -24.59 1.50
C VAL A 192 6.63 -25.62 1.01
N GLU A 193 5.42 -25.16 0.71
CA GLU A 193 4.32 -26.03 0.31
C GLU A 193 4.48 -26.60 -1.11
N THR A 194 5.12 -25.84 -1.99
CA THR A 194 5.48 -26.30 -3.35
C THR A 194 6.78 -27.12 -3.40
N GLY A 195 7.48 -27.26 -2.29
CA GLY A 195 8.71 -28.05 -2.18
C GLY A 195 9.99 -27.28 -2.54
N ASP A 196 9.93 -25.96 -2.73
CA ASP A 196 11.07 -25.09 -3.02
C ASP A 196 11.72 -24.58 -1.73
N ALA A 197 12.39 -25.49 -1.02
CA ALA A 197 13.00 -25.19 0.27
C ALA A 197 14.15 -24.17 0.19
N ALA A 198 14.82 -24.06 -0.96
CA ALA A 198 15.95 -23.14 -1.15
C ALA A 198 15.45 -21.68 -1.19
N ASP A 199 14.45 -21.37 -2.00
CA ASP A 199 13.88 -20.04 -2.11
C ASP A 199 13.16 -19.67 -0.79
N ALA A 200 12.44 -20.63 -0.18
CA ALA A 200 11.83 -20.43 1.13
C ALA A 200 12.81 -19.95 2.19
N LEU A 201 14.00 -20.59 2.27
CA LEU A 201 15.02 -20.21 3.24
C LEU A 201 15.52 -18.77 3.03
N VAL A 202 15.75 -18.37 1.79
CA VAL A 202 16.25 -17.02 1.46
C VAL A 202 15.20 -15.97 1.82
N TRP A 203 13.96 -16.14 1.36
CA TRP A 203 12.91 -15.13 1.56
C TRP A 203 12.48 -15.01 3.02
N LEU A 204 12.35 -16.14 3.74
CA LEU A 204 12.02 -16.11 5.16
C LEU A 204 13.15 -15.50 6.01
N ALA A 205 14.43 -15.77 5.66
CA ALA A 205 15.56 -15.16 6.35
C ALA A 205 15.63 -13.64 6.11
N LEU A 206 15.33 -13.17 4.89
CA LEU A 206 15.24 -11.74 4.60
C LEU A 206 14.07 -11.08 5.33
N ALA A 207 12.89 -11.71 5.33
CA ALA A 207 11.73 -11.21 6.06
C ALA A 207 12.01 -11.08 7.57
N ASP A 208 12.64 -12.08 8.17
CA ASP A 208 13.05 -12.06 9.58
C ASP A 208 14.06 -10.94 9.84
N ARG A 209 15.09 -10.84 9.01
CA ARG A 209 16.10 -9.78 9.12
C ARG A 209 15.45 -8.39 9.04
N TRP A 210 14.64 -8.12 8.02
CA TRP A 210 14.02 -6.81 7.83
C TRP A 210 13.01 -6.49 8.94
N THR A 211 12.33 -7.51 9.47
CA THR A 211 11.48 -7.37 10.66
C THR A 211 12.26 -6.85 11.86
N ASN A 212 13.50 -7.30 12.04
CA ASN A 212 14.36 -6.87 13.15
C ASN A 212 15.05 -5.52 12.93
N GLU A 213 15.14 -5.06 11.67
CA GLU A 213 15.88 -3.85 11.31
C GLU A 213 14.97 -2.64 10.97
N VAL A 214 13.67 -2.84 10.78
CA VAL A 214 12.76 -1.79 10.27
C VAL A 214 12.74 -0.52 11.12
N GLU A 215 12.75 -0.62 12.44
CA GLU A 215 12.85 0.55 13.33
C GLU A 215 14.17 1.28 13.17
N GLY A 216 15.27 0.53 13.01
CA GLY A 216 16.61 1.10 12.80
C GLY A 216 16.69 1.96 11.54
N TRP A 217 15.86 1.68 10.55
CA TRP A 217 15.81 2.46 9.29
C TRP A 217 14.76 3.57 9.27
N THR A 218 13.70 3.45 10.08
CA THR A 218 12.49 4.26 9.89
C THR A 218 11.95 4.93 11.15
N ALA A 219 12.47 4.62 12.33
CA ALA A 219 12.00 5.21 13.59
C ALA A 219 13.10 6.03 14.28
N THR A 220 12.86 7.34 14.45
CA THR A 220 13.80 8.21 15.15
C THR A 220 13.78 7.97 16.66
N THR A 221 14.97 7.97 17.27
CA THR A 221 15.17 7.88 18.73
C THR A 221 15.52 9.24 19.35
N THR A 222 15.88 10.22 18.53
CA THR A 222 16.28 11.56 19.00
C THR A 222 15.13 12.56 18.98
N GLY A 223 14.14 12.36 18.09
CA GLY A 223 13.03 13.30 17.96
C GLY A 223 13.45 14.72 17.55
N THR A 224 12.58 15.68 17.82
CA THR A 224 12.78 17.13 17.59
C THR A 224 12.07 17.92 18.68
N ASP A 225 12.24 19.26 18.67
CA ASP A 225 11.48 20.15 19.57
C ASP A 225 9.95 20.10 19.36
N ARG A 226 9.49 19.54 18.24
CA ARG A 226 8.06 19.38 17.91
C ARG A 226 7.51 18.01 18.27
N HIS A 227 8.37 16.99 18.23
CA HIS A 227 8.02 15.58 18.39
C HIS A 227 9.02 14.94 19.36
N ASP A 228 8.60 14.71 20.59
CA ASP A 228 9.46 14.24 21.68
C ASP A 228 9.12 12.85 22.20
N ARG A 229 8.04 12.22 21.72
CA ARG A 229 7.60 10.88 22.13
C ARG A 229 8.38 9.78 21.40
N THR A 230 9.68 9.80 21.53
CA THR A 230 10.58 8.82 20.90
C THR A 230 10.54 7.45 21.58
N PRO A 231 10.83 6.35 20.83
CA PRO A 231 10.96 6.35 19.35
C PRO A 231 9.60 6.47 18.64
N TYR A 232 9.59 7.06 17.43
CA TYR A 232 8.42 7.11 16.56
C TYR A 232 8.82 6.97 15.09
N TYR A 233 7.92 6.39 14.26
CA TYR A 233 8.13 6.19 12.83
C TYR A 233 8.04 7.51 12.04
N LEU A 234 8.91 7.63 11.03
CA LEU A 234 8.93 8.70 10.05
C LEU A 234 8.18 8.26 8.77
N ARG A 235 7.80 9.22 7.93
CA ARG A 235 7.23 8.92 6.60
C ARG A 235 8.20 8.11 5.75
N VAL A 236 9.41 8.60 5.61
CA VAL A 236 10.49 7.98 4.83
C VAL A 236 11.83 8.58 5.24
N THR A 237 12.86 7.76 5.33
CA THR A 237 14.24 8.19 5.51
C THR A 237 15.03 7.97 4.23
N ARG A 238 15.90 8.91 3.86
CA ARG A 238 16.62 8.86 2.60
C ARG A 238 17.59 7.71 2.50
N ASP A 239 18.29 7.40 3.58
CA ASP A 239 19.41 6.45 3.61
C ASP A 239 19.34 5.44 4.76
N GLY A 240 18.18 5.33 5.42
CA GLY A 240 17.98 4.40 6.52
C GLY A 240 18.63 4.84 7.84
N ASP A 241 18.94 6.13 8.01
CA ASP A 241 19.36 6.72 9.27
C ASP A 241 18.33 7.74 9.77
N PRO A 242 17.35 7.30 10.59
CA PRO A 242 16.24 8.16 11.03
C PRO A 242 16.67 9.26 12.02
N ASP A 243 17.87 9.18 12.58
CA ASP A 243 18.41 10.17 13.53
C ASP A 243 19.34 11.20 12.87
N ALA A 244 19.61 11.07 11.56
CA ALA A 244 20.52 11.96 10.84
C ALA A 244 20.05 13.40 10.75
N GLY A 245 18.75 13.68 10.97
CA GLY A 245 18.20 15.04 10.89
C GLY A 245 18.37 15.68 9.52
N ARG A 246 18.21 14.92 8.44
CA ARG A 246 18.36 15.41 7.08
C ARG A 246 17.20 16.29 6.69
N GLU A 247 17.49 17.35 5.96
CA GLU A 247 16.45 18.18 5.35
C GLU A 247 15.95 17.56 4.04
N ARG A 248 14.65 17.64 3.83
CA ARG A 248 13.95 17.21 2.60
C ARG A 248 12.96 18.28 2.18
N THR A 249 13.01 18.66 0.91
CA THR A 249 11.96 19.47 0.28
C THR A 249 10.84 18.54 -0.14
N LEU A 250 9.66 18.72 0.43
CA LEU A 250 8.50 17.89 0.13
C LEU A 250 7.94 18.20 -1.25
N ALA A 251 7.39 17.16 -1.89
CA ALA A 251 6.83 17.26 -3.24
C ALA A 251 5.62 18.21 -3.31
N ASN A 252 5.15 18.47 -4.54
CA ASN A 252 3.96 19.28 -4.83
C ASN A 252 3.98 20.70 -4.23
N GLY A 253 5.17 21.30 -4.12
CA GLY A 253 5.32 22.63 -3.54
C GLY A 253 5.29 22.67 -2.00
N GLY A 254 5.47 21.53 -1.35
CA GLY A 254 5.60 21.45 0.09
C GLY A 254 6.89 22.11 0.62
N PRO A 255 6.99 22.36 1.93
CA PRO A 255 8.14 23.01 2.56
C PRO A 255 9.37 22.10 2.59
N THR A 256 10.54 22.69 2.87
CA THR A 256 11.73 21.94 3.30
C THR A 256 11.67 21.73 4.81
N LEU A 257 11.73 20.46 5.24
CA LEU A 257 11.66 20.06 6.64
C LEU A 257 12.76 19.05 6.96
N ASP A 258 13.16 19.00 8.23
CA ASP A 258 13.88 17.87 8.79
C ASP A 258 13.01 16.59 8.67
N GLU A 259 13.55 15.48 8.15
CA GLU A 259 12.84 14.22 7.96
C GLU A 259 12.16 13.74 9.25
N ARG A 260 12.75 14.02 10.43
CA ARG A 260 12.18 13.70 11.75
C ARG A 260 10.89 14.45 12.07
N ASN A 261 10.61 15.52 11.34
CA ASN A 261 9.36 16.28 11.47
C ASN A 261 8.30 15.88 10.44
N VAL A 262 8.56 14.87 9.60
CA VAL A 262 7.61 14.44 8.57
C VAL A 262 6.96 13.12 8.97
N LEU A 263 5.72 13.21 9.46
CA LEU A 263 4.93 12.10 9.96
C LEU A 263 3.92 11.62 8.92
N ASP A 264 3.69 10.33 8.91
CA ASP A 264 2.76 9.63 8.02
C ASP A 264 2.21 8.38 8.75
N PRO A 265 0.90 8.12 8.74
CA PRO A 265 0.32 6.94 9.39
C PRO A 265 0.63 5.62 8.66
N GLY A 266 1.47 5.63 7.62
CA GLY A 266 1.86 4.45 6.84
C GLY A 266 2.49 3.31 7.63
N PHE A 267 3.14 3.60 8.76
CA PHE A 267 3.66 2.57 9.66
C PHE A 267 2.58 1.61 10.18
N LEU A 268 1.29 1.99 10.13
CA LEU A 268 0.18 1.10 10.47
C LEU A 268 0.09 -0.14 9.59
N GLU A 269 0.75 -0.14 8.40
CA GLU A 269 0.91 -1.35 7.60
C GLU A 269 1.68 -2.44 8.34
N LEU A 270 2.64 -2.08 9.21
CA LEU A 270 3.33 -3.04 10.08
C LEU A 270 2.35 -3.79 11.01
N VAL A 271 1.33 -3.08 11.50
CA VAL A 271 0.28 -3.67 12.33
C VAL A 271 -0.72 -4.46 11.49
N ARG A 272 -1.18 -3.87 10.39
CA ARG A 272 -2.18 -4.50 9.49
C ARG A 272 -1.68 -5.80 8.88
N LEU A 273 -0.40 -5.89 8.58
CA LEU A 273 0.24 -7.08 8.02
C LEU A 273 0.78 -8.04 9.10
N GLY A 274 0.60 -7.73 10.38
CA GLY A 274 0.93 -8.62 11.51
C GLY A 274 2.41 -8.66 11.88
N ILE A 275 3.21 -7.67 11.45
CA ILE A 275 4.66 -7.58 11.75
C ILE A 275 4.87 -6.99 13.14
N ARG A 276 4.03 -6.05 13.56
CA ARG A 276 4.03 -5.46 14.92
C ARG A 276 2.65 -5.59 15.57
N PRO A 277 2.61 -5.83 16.87
CA PRO A 277 1.35 -5.80 17.59
C PRO A 277 0.85 -4.35 17.75
N PRO A 278 -0.47 -4.12 17.88
CA PRO A 278 -1.04 -2.77 17.98
C PRO A 278 -0.66 -2.03 19.26
N ASP A 279 -0.17 -2.73 20.28
CA ASP A 279 0.29 -2.18 21.55
C ASP A 279 1.82 -2.00 21.61
N ASP A 280 2.52 -2.19 20.50
CA ASP A 280 3.94 -1.91 20.39
C ASP A 280 4.24 -0.46 20.81
N PRO A 281 5.27 -0.21 21.64
CA PRO A 281 5.57 1.14 22.12
C PRO A 281 5.87 2.15 21.00
N VAL A 282 6.58 1.74 19.94
CA VAL A 282 6.90 2.63 18.80
C VAL A 282 5.63 2.99 18.03
N VAL A 283 4.77 1.99 17.79
CA VAL A 283 3.45 2.20 17.15
C VAL A 283 2.61 3.19 17.97
N ARG A 284 2.52 3.02 19.28
CA ARG A 284 1.72 3.89 20.16
C ARG A 284 2.27 5.32 20.23
N ASN A 285 3.58 5.48 20.32
CA ASN A 285 4.21 6.80 20.28
C ASN A 285 3.92 7.49 18.94
N SER A 286 4.12 6.77 17.83
CA SER A 286 3.85 7.29 16.48
C SER A 286 2.40 7.71 16.30
N LEU A 287 1.43 6.93 16.80
CA LEU A 287 0.01 7.30 16.76
C LEU A 287 -0.26 8.59 17.54
N THR A 288 0.39 8.78 18.69
CA THR A 288 0.23 10.00 19.48
C THR A 288 0.75 11.22 18.73
N GLU A 289 1.91 11.09 18.06
CA GLU A 289 2.47 12.17 17.24
C GLU A 289 1.62 12.46 15.99
N VAL A 290 1.11 11.42 15.33
CA VAL A 290 0.19 11.54 14.19
C VAL A 290 -1.11 12.24 14.59
N ASP A 291 -1.74 11.85 15.69
CA ASP A 291 -2.97 12.47 16.18
C ASP A 291 -2.76 13.95 16.53
N ALA A 292 -1.60 14.30 17.08
CA ALA A 292 -1.29 15.67 17.43
C ALA A 292 -0.99 16.56 16.20
N THR A 293 -0.51 15.96 15.08
CA THR A 293 0.04 16.70 13.95
C THR A 293 -0.86 16.67 12.72
N LEU A 294 -1.47 15.53 12.42
CA LEU A 294 -2.18 15.31 11.16
C LEU A 294 -3.70 15.35 11.28
N ARG A 295 -4.23 15.25 12.49
CA ARG A 295 -5.67 15.22 12.73
C ARG A 295 -6.32 16.57 12.51
N VAL A 296 -7.46 16.56 11.83
CA VAL A 296 -8.36 17.71 11.63
C VAL A 296 -9.76 17.29 12.07
N ASP A 297 -10.35 18.04 12.98
CA ASP A 297 -11.74 17.80 13.40
C ASP A 297 -12.70 18.53 12.47
N LEU A 298 -13.51 17.76 11.74
CA LEU A 298 -14.55 18.23 10.84
C LEU A 298 -15.94 17.99 11.48
N PRO A 299 -17.00 18.68 11.04
CA PRO A 299 -18.36 18.42 11.55
C PRO A 299 -18.84 16.97 11.40
N GLN A 300 -18.30 16.24 10.41
CA GLN A 300 -18.63 14.85 10.11
C GLN A 300 -17.76 13.84 10.86
N GLY A 301 -16.72 14.28 11.56
CA GLY A 301 -15.74 13.45 12.26
C GLY A 301 -14.31 13.87 12.02
N ALA A 302 -13.37 13.13 12.59
CA ALA A 302 -11.95 13.38 12.38
C ALA A 302 -11.51 12.98 10.96
N ALA A 303 -10.71 13.83 10.33
CA ALA A 303 -9.97 13.55 9.12
C ALA A 303 -8.46 13.70 9.39
N PHE A 304 -7.62 13.23 8.48
CA PHE A 304 -6.18 13.31 8.63
C PHE A 304 -5.54 13.78 7.32
N TYR A 305 -4.48 14.56 7.43
CA TYR A 305 -3.59 14.77 6.30
C TYR A 305 -2.83 13.49 5.98
N ARG A 306 -2.44 13.29 4.71
CA ARG A 306 -1.58 12.17 4.32
C ARG A 306 -0.27 12.18 5.11
N TYR A 307 0.36 13.35 5.17
CA TYR A 307 1.53 13.67 5.98
C TYR A 307 1.57 15.19 6.19
N ASN A 308 2.31 15.65 7.17
CA ASN A 308 2.42 17.09 7.42
C ASN A 308 3.31 17.78 6.37
N GLY A 309 2.88 18.94 5.92
CA GLY A 309 3.53 19.70 4.85
C GLY A 309 3.21 19.19 3.45
N ASP A 310 2.21 18.32 3.32
CA ASP A 310 1.71 17.84 2.04
C ASP A 310 1.21 19.00 1.16
N GLY A 311 1.80 19.13 -0.01
CA GLY A 311 1.40 20.12 -1.01
C GLY A 311 0.29 19.63 -1.96
N TYR A 312 -0.10 18.35 -1.87
CA TYR A 312 -1.11 17.76 -2.74
C TYR A 312 -2.51 17.88 -2.16
N GLY A 313 -3.51 17.91 -3.02
CA GLY A 313 -4.91 18.08 -2.65
C GLY A 313 -5.42 19.49 -2.94
N GLU A 314 -6.74 19.68 -2.85
CA GLU A 314 -7.38 20.96 -3.18
C GLU A 314 -7.94 21.67 -1.94
N ARG A 315 -7.96 22.98 -2.01
CA ARG A 315 -8.63 23.86 -1.07
C ARG A 315 -9.76 24.60 -1.80
N GLU A 316 -10.67 25.24 -1.04
CA GLU A 316 -11.78 26.03 -1.58
C GLU A 316 -11.38 27.08 -2.64
N ARG A 317 -10.09 27.48 -2.67
CA ARG A 317 -9.56 28.46 -3.61
C ARG A 317 -8.76 27.84 -4.76
N GLY A 318 -8.77 26.53 -4.91
CA GLY A 318 -8.01 25.81 -5.94
C GLY A 318 -6.50 25.73 -5.68
N ASP A 319 -6.01 26.16 -4.51
CA ASP A 319 -4.64 25.92 -4.08
C ASP A 319 -4.52 24.53 -3.40
N GLN A 320 -3.36 23.92 -3.51
CA GLN A 320 -3.10 22.55 -3.03
C GLN A 320 -2.95 22.46 -1.51
N GLY A 321 -3.06 21.27 -0.95
CA GLY A 321 -2.74 20.98 0.44
C GLY A 321 -3.93 20.94 1.40
N GLY A 322 -5.04 20.32 1.03
CA GLY A 322 -6.18 20.03 1.90
C GLY A 322 -6.05 18.70 2.67
N PRO A 323 -6.83 18.51 3.75
CA PRO A 323 -6.95 17.22 4.42
C PRO A 323 -7.75 16.23 3.56
N TRP A 324 -7.44 14.95 3.73
CA TRP A 324 -8.09 13.83 3.02
C TRP A 324 -9.15 13.15 3.87
#